data_bb1cd2d1bfae97b52b86caf995585df0
#
_entry.id   bb1cd2d1bfae97b52b86caf995585df0
#
_cell.length_a   1.000
_cell.length_b   1.000
_cell.length_c   1.000
_cell.angle_alpha   90.00
_cell.angle_beta   90.00
_cell.angle_gamma   90.00
#
_symmetry.space_group_name_H-M   'P 1'
#
loop_
_entity.id
_entity.type
_entity.pdbx_description
1 polymer ?
#
loop_
_entity_poly.entity_id
_entity_poly.type
_entity_poly.pdbx_seq_one_letter_code
_entity_poly.pdbx_strand_id
1 'polypeptide(L)'
;MAKKVEGYIKLQIPAGKATPAPPVGPALGQHGVNIVEFTKQFNAKTADMGDTIIPVVITVYADRSFTFITKTPPAAVLIKKAAGLKSASGTPNKTKVAKLTKAQVEEIAKTKMPDLNAASLEAACSMIAGTCRSMGVEVVD
;
A
#
# COMPACT_ATOMS: atom_id res chain seq x y z
N MET A 1 -7.10 -13.67 27.00
CA MET A 1 -7.43 -14.80 26.11
C MET A 1 -7.42 -14.34 24.66
N ALA A 2 -6.92 -15.20 23.78
CA ALA A 2 -6.92 -14.92 22.36
C ALA A 2 -8.37 -14.93 21.83
N LYS A 3 -8.77 -13.88 21.13
CA LYS A 3 -10.09 -13.82 20.51
C LYS A 3 -10.08 -14.66 19.24
N LYS A 4 -11.20 -15.27 18.93
CA LYS A 4 -11.34 -16.03 17.70
C LYS A 4 -11.41 -15.06 16.51
N VAL A 5 -10.55 -15.27 15.53
CA VAL A 5 -10.56 -14.47 14.30
C VAL A 5 -11.72 -14.92 13.41
N GLU A 6 -12.55 -13.97 13.02
CA GLU A 6 -13.67 -14.22 12.12
C GLU A 6 -13.29 -14.00 10.67
N GLY A 7 -12.41 -13.05 10.40
CA GLY A 7 -11.96 -12.77 9.05
C GLY A 7 -10.92 -11.67 8.98
N TYR A 8 -10.41 -11.48 7.78
CA TYR A 8 -9.45 -10.42 7.46
C TYR A 8 -10.01 -9.54 6.36
N ILE A 9 -9.76 -8.24 6.47
CA ILE A 9 -10.13 -7.26 5.45
C ILE A 9 -8.85 -6.57 5.02
N LYS A 10 -8.60 -6.53 3.71
CA LYS A 10 -7.44 -5.85 3.14
C LYS A 10 -7.92 -4.68 2.31
N LEU A 11 -7.45 -3.50 2.63
CA LEU A 11 -7.84 -2.25 1.95
C LEU A 11 -6.63 -1.41 1.64
N GLN A 12 -6.76 -0.55 0.64
CA GLN A 12 -5.79 0.50 0.35
C GLN A 12 -6.52 1.84 0.50
N ILE A 13 -6.07 2.65 1.45
CA ILE A 13 -6.74 3.90 1.81
C ILE A 13 -5.71 5.02 1.83
N PRO A 14 -6.01 6.19 1.25
CA PRO A 14 -5.14 7.36 1.39
C PRO A 14 -4.94 7.71 2.85
N ALA A 15 -3.70 7.99 3.24
CA ALA A 15 -3.35 8.32 4.61
C ALA A 15 -4.13 9.55 5.11
N GLY A 16 -4.71 9.44 6.29
CA GLY A 16 -5.47 10.54 6.89
C GLY A 16 -6.81 10.85 6.22
N LYS A 17 -7.22 10.07 5.24
CA LYS A 17 -8.43 10.33 4.44
C LYS A 17 -9.45 9.19 4.46
N ALA A 18 -9.37 8.31 5.44
CA ALA A 18 -10.37 7.25 5.59
C ALA A 18 -11.74 7.86 5.92
N THR A 19 -12.76 7.41 5.21
CA THR A 19 -14.15 7.86 5.40
C THR A 19 -15.08 6.65 5.41
N PRO A 20 -16.29 6.79 5.98
CA PRO A 20 -17.29 5.71 5.92
C PRO A 20 -17.79 5.40 4.52
N ALA A 21 -17.46 6.26 3.55
CA ALA A 21 -17.84 6.05 2.15
C ALA A 21 -17.10 4.85 1.53
N PRO A 22 -17.59 4.27 0.42
CA PRO A 22 -16.87 3.22 -0.29
C PRO A 22 -15.42 3.62 -0.60
N PRO A 23 -14.44 2.69 -0.56
CA PRO A 23 -14.60 1.25 -0.35
C PRO A 23 -14.60 0.80 1.12
N VAL A 24 -14.35 1.69 2.05
CA VAL A 24 -14.18 1.35 3.47
C VAL A 24 -15.49 0.89 4.11
N GLY A 25 -16.56 1.64 3.92
CA GLY A 25 -17.85 1.35 4.53
C GLY A 25 -18.38 -0.04 4.23
N PRO A 26 -18.56 -0.39 2.94
CA PRO A 26 -19.08 -1.72 2.59
C PRO A 26 -18.20 -2.87 3.06
N ALA A 27 -16.88 -2.71 2.97
CA ALA A 27 -15.95 -3.76 3.40
C ALA A 27 -16.04 -4.04 4.89
N LEU A 28 -16.11 -3.01 5.72
CA LEU A 28 -16.22 -3.15 7.16
C LEU A 28 -17.64 -3.52 7.59
N GLY A 29 -18.64 -2.98 6.90
CA GLY A 29 -20.05 -3.26 7.21
C GLY A 29 -20.42 -4.73 7.07
N GLN A 30 -19.85 -5.43 6.09
CA GLN A 30 -20.09 -6.85 5.90
C GLN A 30 -19.65 -7.70 7.10
N HIS A 31 -18.67 -7.21 7.85
CA HIS A 31 -18.14 -7.90 9.03
C HIS A 31 -18.68 -7.35 10.35
N GLY A 32 -19.57 -6.36 10.29
CA GLY A 32 -20.16 -5.75 11.48
C GLY A 32 -19.20 -4.92 12.31
N VAL A 33 -18.13 -4.44 11.71
CA VAL A 33 -17.11 -3.61 12.39
C VAL A 33 -17.57 -2.17 12.48
N ASN A 34 -17.20 -1.47 13.58
CA ASN A 34 -17.51 -0.06 13.75
C ASN A 34 -16.65 0.79 12.80
N ILE A 35 -17.28 1.25 11.72
CA ILE A 35 -16.62 1.99 10.63
C ILE A 35 -16.08 3.33 11.15
N VAL A 36 -16.84 4.04 11.95
CA VAL A 36 -16.46 5.36 12.46
C VAL A 36 -15.22 5.27 13.34
N GLU A 37 -15.19 4.29 14.21
CA GLU A 37 -14.04 4.07 15.09
C GLU A 37 -12.78 3.71 14.29
N PHE A 38 -12.94 2.84 13.30
CA PHE A 38 -11.82 2.49 12.41
C PHE A 38 -11.27 3.70 11.67
N THR A 39 -12.13 4.49 11.04
CA THR A 39 -11.69 5.68 10.28
C THR A 39 -10.97 6.68 11.18
N LYS A 40 -11.47 6.88 12.39
CA LYS A 40 -10.87 7.77 13.38
C LYS A 40 -9.48 7.31 13.79
N GLN A 41 -9.33 6.04 14.12
CA GLN A 41 -8.04 5.45 14.51
C GLN A 41 -7.05 5.45 13.35
N PHE A 42 -7.50 5.07 12.16
CA PHE A 42 -6.66 5.05 10.96
C PHE A 42 -6.15 6.46 10.63
N ASN A 43 -7.04 7.45 10.60
CA ASN A 43 -6.67 8.82 10.29
C ASN A 43 -5.67 9.38 11.31
N ALA A 44 -5.86 9.09 12.59
CA ALA A 44 -4.93 9.51 13.65
C ALA A 44 -3.55 8.85 13.45
N LYS A 45 -3.53 7.57 13.11
CA LYS A 45 -2.29 6.80 12.95
C LYS A 45 -1.52 7.18 11.69
N THR A 46 -2.22 7.58 10.63
CA THR A 46 -1.61 7.89 9.33
C THR A 46 -1.53 9.38 9.02
N ALA A 47 -1.89 10.25 9.95
CA ALA A 47 -1.90 11.70 9.73
C ALA A 47 -0.54 12.24 9.25
N ASP A 48 0.55 11.66 9.73
CA ASP A 48 1.92 12.09 9.39
C ASP A 48 2.40 11.57 8.04
N MET A 49 1.64 10.69 7.39
CA MET A 49 2.06 10.04 6.14
C MET A 49 1.65 10.79 4.88
N GLY A 50 0.95 11.91 5.02
CA GLY A 50 0.55 12.78 3.91
C GLY A 50 -0.46 12.12 2.99
N ASP A 51 -0.32 12.31 1.67
CA ASP A 51 -1.26 11.83 0.66
C ASP A 51 -0.91 10.44 0.12
N THR A 52 -0.08 9.68 0.82
CA THR A 52 0.36 8.36 0.37
C THR A 52 -0.74 7.33 0.62
N ILE A 53 -0.95 6.44 -0.35
CA ILE A 53 -1.88 5.33 -0.17
C ILE A 53 -1.25 4.29 0.75
N ILE A 54 -1.97 3.90 1.80
CA ILE A 54 -1.49 2.97 2.80
C ILE A 54 -2.30 1.67 2.72
N PRO A 55 -1.66 0.51 2.50
CA PRO A 55 -2.34 -0.77 2.63
C PRO A 55 -2.62 -1.07 4.09
N VAL A 56 -3.84 -1.49 4.37
CA VAL A 56 -4.28 -1.84 5.74
C VAL A 56 -4.80 -3.26 5.74
N VAL A 57 -4.36 -4.04 6.72
CA VAL A 57 -4.93 -5.37 6.98
C VAL A 57 -5.67 -5.29 8.30
N ILE A 58 -6.97 -5.51 8.26
CA ILE A 58 -7.85 -5.44 9.42
C ILE A 58 -8.21 -6.86 9.81
N THR A 59 -7.96 -7.21 11.07
CA THR A 59 -8.37 -8.50 11.63
C THR A 59 -9.66 -8.31 12.41
N VAL A 60 -10.71 -9.02 12.03
CA VAL A 60 -12.02 -8.97 12.68
C VAL A 60 -12.17 -10.18 13.58
N TYR A 61 -12.58 -9.94 14.81
CA TYR A 61 -12.77 -10.99 15.81
C TYR A 61 -14.26 -11.33 16.00
N ALA A 62 -14.53 -12.49 16.59
CA ALA A 62 -15.88 -13.00 16.76
C ALA A 62 -16.78 -12.08 17.61
N ASP A 63 -16.21 -11.29 18.49
CA ASP A 63 -16.93 -10.31 19.32
C ASP A 63 -17.17 -8.97 18.63
N ARG A 64 -16.90 -8.90 17.31
CA ARG A 64 -17.00 -7.69 16.48
C ARG A 64 -15.96 -6.63 16.79
N SER A 65 -14.99 -6.93 17.63
CA SER A 65 -13.83 -6.07 17.79
C SER A 65 -12.90 -6.25 16.59
N PHE A 66 -11.98 -5.32 16.41
CA PHE A 66 -11.03 -5.38 15.31
C PHE A 66 -9.67 -4.86 15.76
N THR A 67 -8.65 -5.33 15.08
CA THR A 67 -7.32 -4.72 15.12
C THR A 67 -6.88 -4.52 13.67
N PHE A 68 -6.01 -3.54 13.45
CA PHE A 68 -5.49 -3.31 12.11
C PHE A 68 -4.00 -3.00 12.16
N ILE A 69 -3.34 -3.38 11.09
CA ILE A 69 -1.93 -3.02 10.87
C ILE A 69 -1.84 -2.25 9.56
N THR A 70 -0.98 -1.24 9.56
CA THR A 70 -0.67 -0.48 8.34
C THR A 70 0.67 -0.97 7.81
N LYS A 71 0.77 -1.11 6.50
CA LYS A 71 2.00 -1.50 5.83
C LYS A 71 2.62 -0.30 5.13
N THR A 72 3.81 -0.48 4.59
CA THR A 72 4.43 0.55 3.76
C THR A 72 3.61 0.76 2.49
N PRO A 73 3.67 1.94 1.85
CA PRO A 73 2.93 2.18 0.61
C PRO A 73 3.23 1.13 -0.45
N PRO A 74 2.27 0.78 -1.34
CA PRO A 74 2.54 -0.16 -2.42
C PRO A 74 3.69 0.30 -3.30
N ALA A 75 4.49 -0.63 -3.80
CA ALA A 75 5.63 -0.31 -4.67
C ALA A 75 5.20 0.52 -5.87
N ALA A 76 4.05 0.20 -6.47
CA ALA A 76 3.51 0.96 -7.59
C ALA A 76 3.28 2.44 -7.26
N VAL A 77 2.76 2.73 -6.06
CA VAL A 77 2.52 4.10 -5.61
C VAL A 77 3.84 4.85 -5.41
N LEU A 78 4.83 4.20 -4.81
CA LEU A 78 6.16 4.78 -4.63
C LEU A 78 6.83 5.08 -5.97
N ILE A 79 6.71 4.17 -6.93
CA ILE A 79 7.26 4.34 -8.28
C ILE A 79 6.60 5.52 -8.99
N LYS A 80 5.27 5.61 -8.93
CA LYS A 80 4.53 6.74 -9.51
C LYS A 80 4.97 8.07 -8.92
N LYS A 81 5.12 8.12 -7.62
CA LYS A 81 5.55 9.33 -6.91
C LYS A 81 6.97 9.73 -7.31
N ALA A 82 7.90 8.79 -7.37
CA ALA A 82 9.29 9.04 -7.77
C ALA A 82 9.38 9.48 -9.23
N ALA A 83 8.56 8.91 -10.12
CA ALA A 83 8.53 9.24 -11.54
C ALA A 83 7.65 10.45 -11.86
N GLY A 84 6.88 10.96 -10.91
CA GLY A 84 5.96 12.07 -11.14
C GLY A 84 4.73 11.71 -11.97
N LEU A 85 4.32 10.45 -11.97
CA LEU A 85 3.21 9.96 -12.77
C LEU A 85 1.90 9.95 -11.99
N LYS A 86 0.80 10.22 -12.66
CA LYS A 86 -0.54 10.03 -12.12
C LYS A 86 -1.04 8.61 -12.33
N SER A 87 -0.69 8.01 -13.48
CA SER A 87 -1.05 6.63 -13.77
C SER A 87 0.07 5.95 -14.58
N ALA A 88 0.13 4.64 -14.46
CA ALA A 88 1.10 3.83 -15.21
C ALA A 88 0.58 3.54 -16.62
N SER A 89 1.44 2.94 -17.45
CA SER A 89 1.07 2.55 -18.81
C SER A 89 0.04 1.42 -18.82
N GLY A 90 -0.96 1.52 -19.69
CA GLY A 90 -1.90 0.44 -19.96
C GLY A 90 -1.29 -0.65 -20.86
N THR A 91 -0.21 -0.33 -21.54
CA THR A 91 0.51 -1.27 -22.43
C THR A 91 2.01 -1.21 -22.14
N PRO A 92 2.46 -1.70 -20.96
CA PRO A 92 3.82 -1.46 -20.47
C PRO A 92 4.92 -2.08 -21.33
N ASN A 93 4.61 -3.14 -22.04
CA ASN A 93 5.58 -3.79 -22.93
C ASN A 93 5.78 -3.02 -24.25
N LYS A 94 4.87 -2.13 -24.61
CA LYS A 94 4.91 -1.34 -25.85
C LYS A 94 5.16 0.14 -25.60
N THR A 95 4.50 0.70 -24.59
CA THR A 95 4.55 2.14 -24.30
C THR A 95 5.21 2.37 -22.94
N LYS A 96 6.36 3.02 -22.94
CA LYS A 96 7.06 3.44 -21.72
C LYS A 96 6.65 4.88 -21.40
N VAL A 97 6.30 5.12 -20.16
CA VAL A 97 5.75 6.42 -19.72
C VAL A 97 6.73 7.24 -18.89
N ALA A 98 7.76 6.61 -18.34
CA ALA A 98 8.76 7.30 -17.53
C ALA A 98 10.04 6.47 -17.39
N LYS A 99 11.05 7.08 -16.80
CA LYS A 99 12.33 6.44 -16.48
C LYS A 99 12.70 6.75 -15.04
N LEU A 100 13.29 5.78 -14.36
CA LEU A 100 13.86 5.95 -13.02
C LEU A 100 15.32 5.54 -13.03
N THR A 101 16.13 6.21 -12.22
CA THR A 101 17.54 5.83 -12.02
C THR A 101 17.62 4.68 -11.01
N LYS A 102 18.73 3.97 -11.04
CA LYS A 102 19.00 2.91 -10.05
C LYS A 102 18.99 3.46 -8.63
N ALA A 103 19.46 4.68 -8.41
CA ALA A 103 19.44 5.33 -7.10
C ALA A 103 18.01 5.50 -6.58
N GLN A 104 17.08 5.91 -7.45
CA GLN A 104 15.66 6.04 -7.09
C GLN A 104 15.04 4.68 -6.77
N VAL A 105 15.38 3.64 -7.53
CA VAL A 105 14.93 2.28 -7.26
C VAL A 105 15.44 1.79 -5.92
N GLU A 106 16.69 2.07 -5.58
CA GLU A 106 17.26 1.73 -4.27
C GLU A 106 16.51 2.39 -3.11
N GLU A 107 16.17 3.69 -3.25
CA GLU A 107 15.39 4.40 -2.23
C GLU A 107 14.04 3.75 -2.01
N ILE A 108 13.36 3.40 -3.09
CA ILE A 108 12.06 2.72 -3.01
C ILE A 108 12.22 1.36 -2.33
N ALA A 109 13.26 0.60 -2.71
CA ALA A 109 13.55 -0.69 -2.13
C ALA A 109 13.82 -0.60 -0.63
N LYS A 110 14.58 0.39 -0.19
CA LYS A 110 14.87 0.63 1.23
C LYS A 110 13.60 0.94 2.01
N THR A 111 12.73 1.78 1.45
CA THR A 111 11.45 2.14 2.07
C THR A 111 10.55 0.92 2.22
N LYS A 112 10.56 0.05 1.22
CA LYS A 112 9.69 -1.13 1.16
C LYS A 112 10.28 -2.36 1.87
N MET A 113 11.57 -2.32 2.20
CA MET A 113 12.31 -3.46 2.75
C MET A 113 11.62 -4.18 3.91
N PRO A 114 11.01 -3.46 4.90
CA PRO A 114 10.31 -4.12 6.01
C PRO A 114 9.18 -5.05 5.57
N ASP A 115 8.56 -4.79 4.43
CA ASP A 115 7.43 -5.57 3.92
C ASP A 115 7.84 -6.58 2.83
N LEU A 116 9.10 -6.56 2.40
CA LEU A 116 9.56 -7.42 1.34
C LEU A 116 10.19 -8.70 1.88
N ASN A 117 9.97 -9.80 1.16
CA ASN A 117 10.64 -11.05 1.42
C ASN A 117 11.91 -11.15 0.56
N ALA A 118 12.80 -10.18 0.76
CA ALA A 118 14.05 -10.10 0.01
C ALA A 118 15.23 -10.39 0.96
N ALA A 119 16.17 -11.20 0.48
CA ALA A 119 17.34 -11.58 1.25
C ALA A 119 18.40 -10.47 1.33
N SER A 120 18.37 -9.53 0.38
CA SER A 120 19.34 -8.44 0.29
C SER A 120 18.72 -7.22 -0.37
N LEU A 121 19.40 -6.08 -0.28
CA LEU A 121 18.99 -4.86 -0.97
C LEU A 121 18.97 -5.05 -2.48
N GLU A 122 19.92 -5.78 -3.04
CA GLU A 122 19.95 -6.08 -4.47
C GLU A 122 18.72 -6.85 -4.92
N ALA A 123 18.31 -7.86 -4.14
CA ALA A 123 17.10 -8.63 -4.40
C ALA A 123 15.86 -7.73 -4.36
N ALA A 124 15.80 -6.83 -3.36
CA ALA A 124 14.72 -5.86 -3.25
C ALA A 124 14.68 -4.92 -4.45
N CYS A 125 15.83 -4.43 -4.91
CA CYS A 125 15.92 -3.59 -6.11
C CYS A 125 15.44 -4.33 -7.35
N SER A 126 15.75 -5.63 -7.49
CA SER A 126 15.26 -6.45 -8.60
C SER A 126 13.74 -6.58 -8.59
N MET A 127 13.14 -6.74 -7.42
CA MET A 127 11.69 -6.81 -7.26
C MET A 127 11.03 -5.49 -7.69
N ILE A 128 11.59 -4.36 -7.25
CA ILE A 128 11.09 -3.03 -7.60
C ILE A 128 11.26 -2.77 -9.11
N ALA A 129 12.40 -3.15 -9.68
CA ALA A 129 12.64 -3.02 -11.13
C ALA A 129 11.63 -3.82 -11.95
N GLY A 130 11.26 -5.02 -11.49
CA GLY A 130 10.20 -5.82 -12.11
C GLY A 130 8.85 -5.12 -12.08
N THR A 131 8.51 -4.49 -10.96
CA THR A 131 7.29 -3.70 -10.83
C THR A 131 7.32 -2.50 -11.77
N CYS A 132 8.45 -1.80 -11.87
CA CYS A 132 8.64 -0.70 -12.82
C CYS A 132 8.35 -1.16 -14.25
N ARG A 133 8.89 -2.29 -14.63
CA ARG A 133 8.68 -2.86 -15.97
C ARG A 133 7.19 -3.12 -16.22
N SER A 134 6.48 -3.66 -15.23
CA SER A 134 5.05 -3.92 -15.35
C SER A 134 4.21 -2.64 -15.45
N MET A 135 4.77 -1.50 -15.06
CA MET A 135 4.10 -0.20 -15.12
C MET A 135 4.48 0.62 -16.36
N GLY A 136 5.42 0.13 -17.17
CA GLY A 136 5.94 0.88 -18.30
C GLY A 136 6.98 1.92 -17.90
N VAL A 137 7.66 1.72 -16.78
CA VAL A 137 8.73 2.58 -16.31
C VAL A 137 10.07 1.87 -16.56
N GLU A 138 10.98 2.53 -17.26
CA GLU A 138 12.32 2.00 -17.50
C GLU A 138 13.25 2.34 -16.34
N VAL A 139 14.09 1.36 -15.97
CA VAL A 139 15.15 1.59 -14.99
C VAL A 139 16.45 1.82 -15.75
N VAL A 140 17.07 2.97 -15.54
CA VAL A 140 18.31 3.37 -16.22
C VAL A 140 19.40 3.63 -15.17
N ASP A 141 20.64 3.62 -15.62
CA ASP A 141 21.80 3.89 -14.75
C ASP A 141 21.98 5.38 -14.42
#